data_adfb6d267ef1733e2f25ff50240193f1
#
_entry.id   adfb6d267ef1733e2f25ff50240193f1
#
_cell.length_a   1.000
_cell.length_b   1.000
_cell.length_c   1.000
_cell.angle_alpha   90.00
_cell.angle_beta   90.00
_cell.angle_gamma   90.00
#
_symmetry.space_group_name_H-M   'P 1'
#
loop_
_entity.id
_entity.type
_entity.pdbx_description
1 polymer ?
#
loop_
_entity_poly.entity_id
_entity_poly.type
_entity_poly.pdbx_seq_one_letter_code
_entity_poly.pdbx_strand_id
1 'polypeptide(L)' 'MSTPVTGTVKWFNSEKGYGFLSVDGTDRDVFVHHTAIVVDGFRVLEQDQRVEFDIVDGPKGPQAGNVKLAS' A
#
# COMPACT_ATOMS: atom_id res chain seq x y z
N MET A 1 -0.65 2.59 18.99
CA MET A 1 -1.48 3.04 17.87
C MET A 1 -0.60 3.49 16.72
N SER A 2 -0.79 2.93 15.56
CA SER A 2 -0.02 3.36 14.40
C SER A 2 -0.70 4.55 13.76
N THR A 3 0.11 5.55 13.40
CA THR A 3 -0.37 6.70 12.66
C THR A 3 -0.32 6.35 11.18
N PRO A 4 -1.41 6.58 10.44
CA PRO A 4 -1.36 6.28 9.00
C PRO A 4 -0.32 7.16 8.30
N VAL A 5 0.35 6.57 7.33
CA VAL A 5 1.34 7.28 6.52
C VAL A 5 0.82 7.39 5.09
N THR A 6 1.37 8.34 4.37
CA THR A 6 1.01 8.50 2.96
C THR A 6 2.17 8.05 2.08
N GLY A 7 1.83 7.66 0.87
CA GLY A 7 2.83 7.25 -0.09
C GLY A 7 2.25 7.17 -1.47
N THR A 8 3.02 6.62 -2.39
CA THR A 8 2.59 6.42 -3.77
C THR A 8 2.78 4.97 -4.15
N VAL A 9 1.95 4.51 -5.07
CA VAL A 9 2.07 3.15 -5.59
C VAL A 9 3.26 3.09 -6.53
N LYS A 10 4.24 2.27 -6.18
CA LYS A 10 5.40 2.06 -7.03
C LYS A 10 5.03 1.18 -8.21
N TRP A 11 4.39 0.06 -7.93
CA TRP A 11 3.77 -0.80 -8.94
C TRP A 11 2.82 -1.75 -8.25
N PHE A 12 1.87 -2.27 -9.01
CA PHE A 12 0.91 -3.25 -8.49
C PHE A 12 0.55 -4.23 -9.60
N ASN A 13 0.58 -5.51 -9.27
CA ASN A 13 0.20 -6.57 -10.21
C ASN A 13 -1.18 -7.07 -9.83
N SER A 14 -2.19 -6.71 -10.62
CA SER A 14 -3.56 -7.07 -10.33
C SER A 14 -3.84 -8.56 -10.52
N GLU A 15 -3.07 -9.24 -11.34
CA GLU A 15 -3.25 -10.68 -11.53
C GLU A 15 -2.78 -11.46 -10.31
N LYS A 16 -1.65 -11.07 -9.75
CA LYS A 16 -1.09 -11.74 -8.58
C LYS A 16 -1.62 -11.16 -7.28
N GLY A 17 -2.18 -9.96 -7.33
CA GLY A 17 -2.80 -9.33 -6.17
C GLY A 17 -1.84 -8.74 -5.17
N TYR A 18 -0.67 -8.26 -5.61
CA TYR A 18 0.28 -7.62 -4.71
C TYR A 18 1.12 -6.58 -5.45
N GLY A 19 1.80 -5.76 -4.68
CA GLY A 19 2.68 -4.73 -5.22
C GLY A 19 3.50 -4.09 -4.12
N PHE A 20 4.04 -2.92 -4.43
CA PHE A 20 4.85 -2.16 -3.48
C PHE A 20 4.42 -0.71 -3.46
N LEU A 21 4.45 -0.12 -2.28
CA LEU A 21 4.16 1.28 -2.05
C LEU A 21 5.43 1.98 -1.61
N SER A 22 5.65 3.18 -2.11
CA SER A 22 6.76 4.03 -1.69
C SER A 22 6.28 4.94 -0.57
N VAL A 23 7.01 4.96 0.54
CA VAL A 23 6.64 5.78 1.70
C VAL A 23 7.14 7.20 1.49
N ASP A 24 6.23 8.18 1.61
CA ASP A 24 6.59 9.60 1.44
C ASP A 24 7.70 10.01 2.40
N GLY A 25 8.63 10.78 1.87
CA GLY A 25 9.72 11.30 2.67
C GLY A 25 10.85 10.33 2.96
N THR A 26 10.76 9.12 2.43
CA THR A 26 11.79 8.10 2.60
C THR A 26 12.02 7.36 1.29
N ASP A 27 13.10 6.57 1.25
CA ASP A 27 13.37 5.68 0.13
C ASP A 27 12.86 4.27 0.40
N ARG A 28 11.99 4.12 1.39
CA ARG A 28 11.49 2.81 1.76
C ARG A 28 10.30 2.40 0.92
N ASP A 29 10.29 1.12 0.57
CA ASP A 29 9.16 0.49 -0.08
C ASP A 29 8.53 -0.49 0.90
N VAL A 30 7.20 -0.59 0.88
CA VAL A 30 6.49 -1.56 1.69
C VAL A 30 5.65 -2.45 0.80
N PHE A 31 5.56 -3.71 1.16
CA PHE A 31 4.76 -4.68 0.44
C PHE A 31 3.28 -4.41 0.69
N VAL A 32 2.45 -4.54 -0.35
CA VAL A 32 1.00 -4.43 -0.22
C VAL A 32 0.34 -5.62 -0.90
N HIS A 33 -0.63 -6.23 -0.22
CA HIS A 33 -1.43 -7.31 -0.77
C HIS A 33 -2.85 -6.81 -1.00
N HIS A 34 -3.55 -7.36 -1.99
CA HIS A 34 -4.90 -6.87 -2.31
C HIS A 34 -5.87 -6.97 -1.13
N THR A 35 -5.63 -7.91 -0.21
CA THR A 35 -6.47 -8.04 0.98
C THR A 35 -6.31 -6.88 1.96
N ALA A 36 -5.23 -6.11 1.84
CA ALA A 36 -4.99 -4.94 2.68
C ALA A 36 -5.62 -3.67 2.11
N ILE A 37 -6.13 -3.71 0.89
CA ILE A 37 -6.72 -2.54 0.25
C ILE A 37 -8.17 -2.39 0.69
N VAL A 38 -8.49 -1.25 1.29
CA VAL A 38 -9.82 -0.97 1.81
C VAL A 38 -10.48 0.07 0.91
N VAL A 39 -11.03 -0.38 -0.20
CA VAL A 39 -11.74 0.48 -1.15
C VAL A 39 -12.97 -0.26 -1.65
N ASP A 40 -13.97 0.51 -2.07
CA ASP A 40 -15.15 -0.07 -2.71
C ASP A 40 -14.81 -0.45 -4.15
N GLY A 41 -15.28 -1.60 -4.57
CA GLY A 41 -15.06 -2.05 -5.94
C GLY A 41 -13.79 -2.86 -6.09
N PHE A 42 -13.05 -2.59 -7.15
CA PHE A 42 -11.85 -3.36 -7.46
C PHE A 42 -10.70 -3.01 -6.51
N ARG A 43 -10.05 -4.04 -6.00
CA ARG A 43 -8.88 -3.89 -5.13
C ARG A 43 -7.62 -3.81 -5.97
N VAL A 44 -7.57 -2.81 -6.83
CA VAL A 44 -6.46 -2.59 -7.75
C VAL A 44 -5.90 -1.19 -7.55
N LEU A 45 -4.59 -1.10 -7.51
CA LEU A 45 -3.90 0.18 -7.38
C LEU A 45 -3.20 0.49 -8.70
N GLU A 46 -3.16 1.76 -9.05
CA GLU A 46 -2.47 2.21 -10.24
C GLU A 46 -1.12 2.80 -9.87
N GLN A 47 -0.16 2.71 -10.78
CA GLN A 47 1.17 3.26 -10.58
C GLN A 47 1.07 4.78 -10.34
N ASP A 48 1.87 5.26 -9.40
CA ASP A 48 1.95 6.67 -9.01
C ASP A 48 0.70 7.20 -8.31
N GLN A 49 -0.26 6.34 -8.00
CA GLN A 49 -1.45 6.74 -7.26
C GLN A 49 -1.10 7.04 -5.81
N ARG A 50 -1.69 8.12 -5.27
CA ARG A 50 -1.49 8.49 -3.86
C ARG A 50 -2.36 7.62 -2.96
N VAL A 51 -1.76 7.10 -1.92
CA VAL A 51 -2.45 6.22 -0.97
C VAL A 51 -2.09 6.57 0.46
N GLU A 52 -2.95 6.18 1.38
CA GLU A 52 -2.74 6.28 2.82
C GLU A 52 -2.83 4.88 3.40
N PHE A 53 -1.91 4.53 4.27
CA PHE A 53 -1.86 3.17 4.79
C PHE A 53 -1.13 3.13 6.13
N ASP A 54 -1.30 2.00 6.84
CA ASP A 54 -0.54 1.71 8.05
C ASP A 54 0.61 0.79 7.70
N ILE A 55 1.71 0.93 8.42
CA ILE A 55 2.83 0.01 8.28
C ILE A 55 2.72 -1.01 9.40
N VAL A 56 2.61 -2.28 9.02
CA VAL A 56 2.51 -3.39 9.99
C VAL A 56 3.62 -4.39 9.74
N ASP A 57 4.04 -5.07 10.80
CA ASP A 57 5.04 -6.12 10.67
C ASP A 57 4.40 -7.39 10.13
N GLY A 58 4.95 -7.91 9.06
CA GLY A 58 4.49 -9.15 8.47
C GLY A 58 5.58 -10.20 8.42
N PRO A 59 5.25 -11.41 7.96
CA PRO A 59 6.23 -12.51 7.91
C PRO A 59 7.45 -12.21 7.04
N LYS A 60 7.27 -11.33 6.06
CA LYS A 60 8.35 -10.96 5.13
C LYS A 60 8.94 -9.60 5.43
N GLY A 61 8.56 -8.98 6.56
CA GLY A 61 9.01 -7.65 6.93
C GLY A 61 7.87 -6.64 6.92
N PRO A 62 8.17 -5.33 6.85
CA PRO A 62 7.13 -4.31 6.86
C PRO A 62 6.21 -4.44 5.66
N GLN A 63 4.92 -4.32 5.91
CA GLN A 63 3.92 -4.35 4.84
C GLN A 63 2.82 -3.34 5.13
N ALA A 64 2.10 -2.95 4.08
CA ALA A 64 1.02 -1.99 4.20
C ALA A 64 -0.26 -2.68 4.65
N GLY A 65 -1.00 -2.02 5.53
CA GLY A 65 -2.32 -2.46 5.96
C GLY A 65 -3.30 -1.32 5.86
N ASN A 66 -4.58 -1.63 5.74
CA ASN A 66 -5.66 -0.63 5.67
C ASN A 66 -5.38 0.44 4.60
N VAL A 67 -5.00 -0.01 3.43
CA VAL A 67 -4.64 0.89 2.33
C VAL A 67 -5.89 1.57 1.77
N LYS A 68 -5.85 2.89 1.71
CA LYS A 68 -6.95 3.70 1.18
C LYS A 68 -6.40 4.69 0.17
N LEU A 69 -7.26 5.15 -0.71
CA LEU A 69 -6.88 6.19 -1.65
C LEU A 69 -6.76 7.52 -0.91
N ALA A 70 -5.64 8.20 -1.09
CA ALA A 70 -5.40 9.52 -0.54
C ALA A 70 -5.70 10.54 -1.62
N SER A 71 -6.91 10.95 -1.69
CA SER A 71 -7.31 11.91 -2.72
C SER A 71 -7.38 13.32 -2.17
#